data_d05b7bc9ae39cc4744a8d52ee61af0da
#
_entry.id   d05b7bc9ae39cc4744a8d52ee61af0da
#
_cell.length_a   1.000
_cell.length_b   1.000
_cell.length_c   1.000
_cell.angle_alpha   90.00
_cell.angle_beta   90.00
_cell.angle_gamma   90.00
#
_symmetry.space_group_name_H-M   'P 1'
#
loop_
_entity.id
_entity.type
_entity.pdbx_description
1 polymer ?
#
loop_
_entity_poly.entity_id
_entity_poly.type
_entity_poly.pdbx_seq_one_letter_code
_entity_poly.pdbx_strand_id
1 'polypeptide(L)'
;RKTSRALNLVSESSQRFQRGADPELARYAADRCCQLILETGGGTLAKGAIDEYPETVHFPRLTLRYGRANHLLGADVPPETQRKALQEIGFVIHAGQTDDDCLVDVPSWRSDVSCEADLIEEIGRCYGYDRIPETIAAIAARDERLAPEYYAARALRNFLSTIGLSEVVTWSFGSDQEVRQAGLNGRALQSLKLANPLTENHATMRTTLIPALLRTASNAVRKGAGEVKLYEIAPVYFAPDNGTHPVPELRMAIAMAGQAEPSAWQGEEQAVDVW
;
A
#
# COMPACT_ATOMS: atom_id res chain seq x y z
N ARG A 1 5.79 -18.20 -7.30
CA ARG A 1 6.00 -17.04 -6.39
C ARG A 1 7.11 -17.27 -5.38
N LYS A 2 7.09 -18.37 -4.58
CA LYS A 2 8.13 -18.67 -3.58
C LYS A 2 9.51 -18.86 -4.23
N THR A 3 9.60 -19.68 -5.28
CA THR A 3 10.85 -19.96 -6.00
C THR A 3 11.45 -18.71 -6.66
N SER A 4 10.65 -17.92 -7.35
CA SER A 4 11.08 -16.67 -7.98
C SER A 4 11.67 -15.68 -6.96
N ARG A 5 11.04 -15.57 -5.79
CA ARG A 5 11.55 -14.72 -4.69
C ARG A 5 12.83 -15.29 -4.07
N ALA A 6 12.89 -16.61 -3.82
CA ALA A 6 14.06 -17.23 -3.22
C ALA A 6 15.30 -17.12 -4.10
N LEU A 7 15.12 -17.20 -5.42
CA LEU A 7 16.20 -17.10 -6.41
C LEU A 7 16.43 -15.68 -6.93
N ASN A 8 15.62 -14.72 -6.49
CA ASN A 8 15.61 -13.34 -7.00
C ASN A 8 15.49 -13.25 -8.54
N LEU A 9 14.77 -14.20 -9.15
CA LEU A 9 14.54 -14.29 -10.58
C LEU A 9 13.12 -13.80 -10.90
N VAL A 10 13.02 -12.56 -11.37
CA VAL A 10 11.76 -11.96 -11.82
C VAL A 10 11.77 -11.95 -13.36
N SER A 11 10.75 -12.55 -13.95
CA SER A 11 10.50 -12.56 -15.40
C SER A 11 9.03 -12.34 -15.70
N GLU A 12 8.68 -11.98 -16.93
CA GLU A 12 7.28 -11.89 -17.41
C GLU A 12 6.52 -13.20 -17.11
N SER A 13 7.16 -14.33 -17.36
CA SER A 13 6.59 -15.64 -17.08
C SER A 13 6.31 -15.83 -15.59
N SER A 14 7.26 -15.49 -14.71
CA SER A 14 7.08 -15.61 -13.26
C SER A 14 5.95 -14.70 -12.73
N GLN A 15 5.79 -13.52 -13.30
CA GLN A 15 4.70 -12.59 -12.94
C GLN A 15 3.32 -13.14 -13.35
N ARG A 16 3.21 -13.72 -14.56
CA ARG A 16 1.97 -14.34 -15.04
C ARG A 16 1.60 -15.55 -14.21
N PHE A 17 2.54 -16.48 -13.95
CA PHE A 17 2.31 -17.63 -13.09
C PHE A 17 1.99 -17.26 -11.62
N GLN A 18 2.46 -16.12 -11.13
CA GLN A 18 2.09 -15.64 -9.79
C GLN A 18 0.60 -15.29 -9.65
N ARG A 19 -0.03 -14.85 -10.73
CA ARG A 19 -1.44 -14.50 -10.80
C ARG A 19 -2.34 -15.70 -11.05
N GLY A 20 -1.76 -16.85 -11.34
CA GLY A 20 -2.45 -18.05 -11.79
C GLY A 20 -2.43 -18.17 -13.32
N ALA A 21 -2.29 -19.38 -13.80
CA ALA A 21 -2.43 -19.73 -15.19
C ALA A 21 -3.58 -20.73 -15.31
N ASP A 22 -4.35 -20.63 -16.39
CA ASP A 22 -5.41 -21.58 -16.67
C ASP A 22 -4.81 -22.95 -17.08
N PRO A 23 -5.00 -24.01 -16.29
CA PRO A 23 -4.45 -25.32 -16.62
C PRO A 23 -5.09 -25.94 -17.87
N GLU A 24 -6.35 -25.60 -18.16
CA GLU A 24 -7.07 -26.10 -19.33
C GLU A 24 -6.61 -25.44 -20.63
N LEU A 25 -5.88 -24.32 -20.54
CA LEU A 25 -5.38 -23.60 -21.70
C LEU A 25 -4.18 -24.29 -22.38
N ALA A 26 -3.53 -25.26 -21.75
CA ALA A 26 -2.30 -25.87 -22.23
C ALA A 26 -2.47 -26.48 -23.63
N ARG A 27 -3.53 -27.23 -23.86
CA ARG A 27 -3.84 -27.83 -25.14
C ARG A 27 -4.10 -26.79 -26.23
N TYR A 28 -4.94 -25.82 -25.96
CA TYR A 28 -5.23 -24.71 -26.88
C TYR A 28 -3.96 -23.94 -27.26
N ALA A 29 -3.11 -23.64 -26.29
CA ALA A 29 -1.86 -22.94 -26.52
C ALA A 29 -0.89 -23.74 -27.40
N ALA A 30 -0.80 -25.05 -27.19
CA ALA A 30 0.01 -25.95 -28.01
C ALA A 30 -0.50 -26.01 -29.47
N ASP A 31 -1.80 -26.15 -29.66
CA ASP A 31 -2.41 -26.17 -31.00
C ASP A 31 -2.23 -24.84 -31.74
N ARG A 32 -2.35 -23.68 -31.01
CA ARG A 32 -2.08 -22.37 -31.60
C ARG A 32 -0.61 -22.18 -31.95
N CYS A 33 0.31 -22.67 -31.10
CA CYS A 33 1.74 -22.65 -31.38
C CYS A 33 2.06 -23.45 -32.68
N CYS A 34 1.51 -24.64 -32.80
CA CYS A 34 1.65 -25.48 -34.00
C CYS A 34 1.13 -24.76 -35.25
N GLN A 35 -0.04 -24.14 -35.17
CA GLN A 35 -0.62 -23.36 -36.26
C GLN A 35 0.32 -22.25 -36.73
N LEU A 36 0.85 -21.44 -35.77
CA LEU A 36 1.76 -20.36 -36.09
C LEU A 36 3.08 -20.85 -36.72
N ILE A 37 3.61 -21.98 -36.26
CA ILE A 37 4.79 -22.63 -36.89
C ILE A 37 4.52 -22.98 -38.33
N LEU A 38 3.38 -23.61 -38.60
CA LEU A 38 2.97 -23.98 -39.98
C LEU A 38 2.79 -22.75 -40.90
N GLU A 39 2.19 -21.68 -40.37
CA GLU A 39 1.95 -20.43 -41.11
C GLU A 39 3.27 -19.71 -41.44
N THR A 40 4.24 -19.70 -40.53
CA THR A 40 5.49 -18.91 -40.65
C THR A 40 6.65 -19.71 -41.21
N GLY A 41 6.78 -20.98 -40.81
CA GLY A 41 7.90 -21.85 -41.14
C GLY A 41 7.58 -22.97 -42.10
N GLY A 42 6.28 -23.21 -42.38
CA GLY A 42 5.83 -24.34 -43.20
C GLY A 42 6.02 -25.70 -42.50
N GLY A 43 5.91 -26.75 -43.24
CA GLY A 43 6.09 -28.13 -42.76
C GLY A 43 4.80 -28.91 -42.64
N THR A 44 4.84 -30.06 -41.96
CA THR A 44 3.70 -30.93 -41.74
C THR A 44 3.58 -31.34 -40.29
N LEU A 45 2.40 -31.12 -39.69
CA LEU A 45 2.14 -31.51 -38.31
C LEU A 45 1.86 -33.03 -38.24
N ALA A 46 2.56 -33.71 -37.32
CA ALA A 46 2.28 -35.12 -37.02
C ALA A 46 0.89 -35.26 -36.34
N LYS A 47 0.22 -36.38 -36.61
CA LYS A 47 -1.09 -36.68 -36.02
C LYS A 47 -0.93 -37.09 -34.54
N GLY A 48 -1.89 -36.64 -33.73
CA GLY A 48 -2.02 -36.99 -32.32
C GLY A 48 -1.36 -35.96 -31.39
N ALA A 49 -1.67 -36.09 -30.13
CA ALA A 49 -1.08 -35.34 -29.03
C ALA A 49 -0.94 -36.25 -27.81
N ILE A 50 0.08 -36.04 -27.05
CA ILE A 50 0.29 -36.65 -25.73
C ILE A 50 -0.02 -35.58 -24.73
N ASP A 51 -0.98 -35.85 -23.83
CA ASP A 51 -1.42 -34.94 -22.78
C ASP A 51 -1.38 -35.70 -21.45
N GLU A 52 -0.41 -35.35 -20.59
CA GLU A 52 -0.22 -35.96 -19.28
C GLU A 52 -0.66 -34.95 -18.21
N TYR A 53 -1.85 -35.18 -17.65
CA TYR A 53 -2.45 -34.35 -16.61
C TYR A 53 -2.80 -35.18 -15.36
N PRO A 54 -1.76 -35.62 -14.57
CA PRO A 54 -1.92 -36.58 -13.48
C PRO A 54 -2.80 -36.08 -12.33
N GLU A 55 -2.71 -34.79 -12.01
CA GLU A 55 -3.46 -34.14 -10.93
C GLU A 55 -4.39 -33.07 -11.52
N THR A 56 -5.63 -33.45 -11.78
CA THR A 56 -6.64 -32.55 -12.31
C THR A 56 -7.02 -31.49 -11.29
N VAL A 57 -6.92 -30.22 -11.67
CA VAL A 57 -7.37 -29.11 -10.84
C VAL A 57 -8.90 -29.05 -10.86
N HIS A 58 -9.51 -29.08 -9.68
CA HIS A 58 -10.94 -28.91 -9.53
C HIS A 58 -11.28 -27.47 -9.15
N PHE A 59 -12.14 -26.84 -9.90
CA PHE A 59 -12.63 -25.50 -9.62
C PHE A 59 -13.87 -25.56 -8.75
N PRO A 60 -14.05 -24.60 -7.81
CA PRO A 60 -15.16 -24.66 -6.88
C PRO A 60 -16.49 -24.40 -7.56
N ARG A 61 -17.53 -25.10 -7.07
CA ARG A 61 -18.92 -24.71 -7.31
C ARG A 61 -19.38 -23.92 -6.09
N LEU A 62 -19.73 -22.65 -6.32
CA LEU A 62 -20.09 -21.70 -5.27
C LEU A 62 -21.59 -21.43 -5.27
N THR A 63 -22.16 -21.20 -4.09
CA THR A 63 -23.53 -20.71 -3.95
C THR A 63 -23.55 -19.20 -3.96
N LEU A 64 -24.34 -18.59 -4.83
CA LEU A 64 -24.63 -17.17 -4.85
C LEU A 64 -26.04 -16.93 -4.30
N ARG A 65 -26.15 -16.15 -3.25
CA ARG A 65 -27.43 -15.71 -2.66
C ARG A 65 -27.72 -14.27 -3.11
N TYR A 66 -28.82 -14.09 -3.85
CA TYR A 66 -29.14 -12.80 -4.48
C TYR A 66 -29.38 -11.70 -3.44
N GLY A 67 -30.13 -12.00 -2.37
CA GLY A 67 -30.35 -11.05 -1.28
C GLY A 67 -29.07 -10.65 -0.56
N ARG A 68 -28.12 -11.59 -0.38
CA ARG A 68 -26.81 -11.28 0.20
C ARG A 68 -25.97 -10.39 -0.74
N ALA A 69 -26.01 -10.64 -2.05
CA ALA A 69 -25.33 -9.81 -3.01
C ALA A 69 -25.82 -8.36 -2.95
N ASN A 70 -27.15 -8.17 -2.94
CA ASN A 70 -27.76 -6.86 -2.81
C ASN A 70 -27.36 -6.16 -1.51
N HIS A 71 -27.34 -6.90 -0.39
CA HIS A 71 -26.94 -6.36 0.89
C HIS A 71 -25.47 -5.88 0.90
N LEU A 72 -24.55 -6.66 0.35
CA LEU A 72 -23.13 -6.30 0.30
C LEU A 72 -22.83 -5.18 -0.69
N LEU A 73 -23.51 -5.15 -1.82
CA LEU A 73 -23.37 -4.09 -2.83
C LEU A 73 -24.06 -2.77 -2.40
N GLY A 74 -24.99 -2.85 -1.48
CA GLY A 74 -25.81 -1.68 -1.11
C GLY A 74 -26.71 -1.20 -2.25
N ALA A 75 -27.07 -2.09 -3.17
CA ALA A 75 -27.91 -1.81 -4.35
C ALA A 75 -28.89 -2.96 -4.58
N ASP A 76 -30.05 -2.64 -5.16
CA ASP A 76 -31.06 -3.64 -5.54
C ASP A 76 -30.83 -4.07 -6.99
N VAL A 77 -30.04 -5.11 -7.18
CA VAL A 77 -29.73 -5.70 -8.48
C VAL A 77 -30.62 -6.92 -8.68
N PRO A 78 -31.51 -6.93 -9.69
CA PRO A 78 -32.40 -8.07 -9.93
C PRO A 78 -31.64 -9.39 -10.14
N PRO A 79 -32.15 -10.55 -9.67
CA PRO A 79 -31.50 -11.86 -9.84
C PRO A 79 -31.09 -12.19 -11.27
N GLU A 80 -31.94 -11.83 -12.24
CA GLU A 80 -31.64 -12.00 -13.67
C GLU A 80 -30.41 -11.21 -14.11
N THR A 81 -30.26 -9.97 -13.62
CA THR A 81 -29.11 -9.12 -13.92
C THR A 81 -27.85 -9.69 -13.29
N GLN A 82 -27.93 -10.20 -12.05
CA GLN A 82 -26.81 -10.85 -11.36
C GLN A 82 -26.35 -12.09 -12.12
N ARG A 83 -27.29 -12.98 -12.55
CA ARG A 83 -26.98 -14.16 -13.36
C ARG A 83 -26.33 -13.79 -14.69
N LYS A 84 -26.93 -12.85 -15.41
CA LYS A 84 -26.45 -12.40 -16.71
C LYS A 84 -25.03 -11.83 -16.61
N ALA A 85 -24.76 -11.02 -15.61
CA ALA A 85 -23.43 -10.44 -15.37
C ALA A 85 -22.34 -11.53 -15.25
N LEU A 86 -22.60 -12.59 -14.49
CA LEU A 86 -21.67 -13.71 -14.36
C LEU A 86 -21.57 -14.56 -15.64
N GLN A 87 -22.68 -14.80 -16.32
CA GLN A 87 -22.67 -15.57 -17.58
C GLN A 87 -21.87 -14.88 -18.69
N GLU A 88 -21.98 -13.56 -18.80
CA GLU A 88 -21.26 -12.76 -19.81
C GLU A 88 -19.74 -12.81 -19.63
N ILE A 89 -19.25 -13.09 -18.41
CA ILE A 89 -17.83 -13.27 -18.12
C ILE A 89 -17.41 -14.73 -17.96
N GLY A 90 -18.30 -15.67 -18.39
CA GLY A 90 -17.97 -17.07 -18.59
C GLY A 90 -18.26 -18.02 -17.42
N PHE A 91 -18.96 -17.58 -16.37
CA PHE A 91 -19.42 -18.49 -15.31
C PHE A 91 -20.64 -19.30 -15.77
N VAL A 92 -20.72 -20.55 -15.32
CA VAL A 92 -21.87 -21.42 -15.62
C VAL A 92 -22.81 -21.42 -14.44
N ILE A 93 -24.08 -21.06 -14.69
CA ILE A 93 -25.09 -20.90 -13.66
C ILE A 93 -26.03 -22.12 -13.69
N HIS A 94 -26.27 -22.71 -12.54
CA HIS A 94 -27.23 -23.80 -12.31
C HIS A 94 -28.31 -23.34 -11.32
N ALA A 95 -29.44 -24.06 -11.35
CA ALA A 95 -30.50 -23.84 -10.37
C ALA A 95 -29.99 -24.03 -8.94
N GLY A 96 -30.38 -23.15 -8.03
CA GLY A 96 -30.07 -23.23 -6.61
C GLY A 96 -30.97 -24.18 -5.84
N GLN A 97 -30.87 -24.12 -4.53
CA GLN A 97 -31.73 -24.87 -3.62
C GLN A 97 -33.04 -24.12 -3.34
N THR A 98 -33.05 -22.83 -3.54
CA THR A 98 -34.19 -21.92 -3.33
C THR A 98 -34.31 -20.96 -4.50
N ASP A 99 -35.40 -20.20 -4.55
CA ASP A 99 -35.59 -19.13 -5.53
C ASP A 99 -34.65 -17.91 -5.28
N ASP A 100 -34.07 -17.81 -4.09
CA ASP A 100 -33.14 -16.71 -3.72
C ASP A 100 -31.66 -17.06 -3.91
N ASP A 101 -31.35 -18.24 -4.49
CA ASP A 101 -29.95 -18.62 -4.73
C ASP A 101 -29.74 -19.31 -6.08
N CYS A 102 -28.47 -19.40 -6.50
CA CYS A 102 -28.03 -20.23 -7.60
C CYS A 102 -26.66 -20.85 -7.30
N LEU A 103 -26.36 -21.93 -8.02
CA LEU A 103 -25.03 -22.54 -8.00
C LEU A 103 -24.24 -22.04 -9.21
N VAL A 104 -22.99 -21.69 -8.97
CA VAL A 104 -22.10 -21.07 -9.95
C VAL A 104 -20.83 -21.90 -10.08
N ASP A 105 -20.57 -22.44 -11.26
CA ASP A 105 -19.28 -23.08 -11.56
C ASP A 105 -18.27 -22.01 -11.95
N VAL A 106 -17.13 -22.03 -11.28
CA VAL A 106 -16.02 -21.12 -11.53
C VAL A 106 -15.20 -21.63 -12.71
N PRO A 107 -15.00 -20.83 -13.77
CA PRO A 107 -14.21 -21.26 -14.94
C PRO A 107 -12.72 -21.38 -14.60
N SER A 108 -12.03 -22.24 -15.35
CA SER A 108 -10.61 -22.60 -15.09
C SER A 108 -9.62 -21.43 -15.10
N TRP A 109 -9.93 -20.38 -15.84
CA TRP A 109 -9.07 -19.16 -15.89
C TRP A 109 -9.29 -18.19 -14.73
N ARG A 110 -10.31 -18.40 -13.87
CA ARG A 110 -10.62 -17.56 -12.73
C ARG A 110 -10.12 -18.19 -11.42
N SER A 111 -8.82 -18.36 -11.32
CA SER A 111 -8.16 -18.89 -10.12
C SER A 111 -8.24 -17.95 -8.92
N ASP A 112 -8.70 -16.72 -9.11
CA ASP A 112 -8.93 -15.68 -8.12
C ASP A 112 -10.25 -15.84 -7.38
N VAL A 113 -11.25 -16.51 -7.99
CA VAL A 113 -12.60 -16.68 -7.44
C VAL A 113 -12.66 -17.95 -6.59
N SER A 114 -12.84 -17.81 -5.30
CA SER A 114 -12.83 -18.91 -4.34
C SER A 114 -14.00 -18.91 -3.36
N CYS A 115 -14.75 -17.82 -3.27
CA CYS A 115 -15.87 -17.67 -2.35
C CYS A 115 -17.00 -16.81 -2.95
N GLU A 116 -18.15 -16.79 -2.25
CA GLU A 116 -19.32 -16.01 -2.66
C GLU A 116 -19.03 -14.50 -2.82
N ALA A 117 -18.16 -13.96 -1.97
CA ALA A 117 -17.82 -12.53 -2.04
C ALA A 117 -17.13 -12.16 -3.35
N ASP A 118 -16.31 -13.06 -3.91
CA ASP A 118 -15.65 -12.85 -5.19
C ASP A 118 -16.66 -12.80 -6.35
N LEU A 119 -17.74 -13.63 -6.28
CA LEU A 119 -18.86 -13.56 -7.24
C LEU A 119 -19.61 -12.24 -7.14
N ILE A 120 -19.83 -11.74 -5.92
CA ILE A 120 -20.52 -10.46 -5.66
C ILE A 120 -19.67 -9.29 -6.18
N GLU A 121 -18.36 -9.35 -6.04
CA GLU A 121 -17.44 -8.37 -6.62
C GLU A 121 -17.61 -8.28 -8.13
N GLU A 122 -17.64 -9.43 -8.83
CA GLU A 122 -17.84 -9.49 -10.28
C GLU A 122 -19.20 -8.93 -10.69
N ILE A 123 -20.25 -9.23 -9.94
CA ILE A 123 -21.59 -8.65 -10.19
C ILE A 123 -21.52 -7.13 -10.07
N GLY A 124 -20.93 -6.60 -9.00
CA GLY A 124 -20.78 -5.15 -8.78
C GLY A 124 -19.99 -4.48 -9.89
N ARG A 125 -18.91 -5.11 -10.35
CA ARG A 125 -18.05 -4.63 -11.43
C ARG A 125 -18.81 -4.58 -12.76
N CYS A 126 -19.55 -5.64 -13.09
CA CYS A 126 -20.33 -5.70 -14.33
C CYS A 126 -21.58 -4.82 -14.30
N TYR A 127 -22.22 -4.69 -13.13
CA TYR A 127 -23.35 -3.78 -12.93
C TYR A 127 -22.95 -2.33 -13.11
N GLY A 128 -21.73 -1.98 -12.67
CA GLY A 128 -21.14 -0.63 -12.69
C GLY A 128 -21.23 0.04 -11.34
N TYR A 129 -20.07 0.38 -10.76
CA TYR A 129 -19.97 1.02 -9.45
C TYR A 129 -20.62 2.40 -9.41
N ASP A 130 -20.68 3.09 -10.53
CA ASP A 130 -21.36 4.38 -10.71
C ASP A 130 -22.88 4.31 -10.52
N ARG A 131 -23.46 3.11 -10.60
CA ARG A 131 -24.88 2.86 -10.33
C ARG A 131 -25.19 2.51 -8.88
N ILE A 132 -24.16 2.25 -8.07
CA ILE A 132 -24.31 1.95 -6.65
C ILE A 132 -24.45 3.27 -5.89
N PRO A 133 -25.51 3.46 -5.08
CA PRO A 133 -25.72 4.72 -4.36
C PRO A 133 -24.58 5.00 -3.38
N GLU A 134 -24.03 6.22 -3.43
CA GLU A 134 -23.13 6.68 -2.40
C GLU A 134 -23.93 6.99 -1.13
N THR A 135 -23.67 6.23 -0.08
CA THR A 135 -24.33 6.42 1.22
C THR A 135 -23.31 6.67 2.31
N ILE A 136 -23.64 7.59 3.21
CA ILE A 136 -22.85 7.80 4.43
C ILE A 136 -23.46 6.90 5.51
N ALA A 137 -22.65 6.01 6.07
CA ALA A 137 -23.08 5.20 7.21
C ALA A 137 -23.50 6.12 8.38
N ALA A 138 -24.64 5.82 9.00
CA ALA A 138 -25.06 6.50 10.22
C ALA A 138 -24.10 6.11 11.35
N ILE A 139 -23.04 6.88 11.53
CA ILE A 139 -22.10 6.73 12.63
C ILE A 139 -22.59 7.59 13.78
N ALA A 140 -22.86 6.97 14.93
CA ALA A 140 -23.15 7.74 16.13
C ALA A 140 -21.93 8.64 16.43
N ALA A 141 -22.20 9.95 16.55
CA ALA A 141 -21.15 10.88 16.94
C ALA A 141 -20.60 10.46 18.32
N ARG A 142 -19.34 10.05 18.36
CA ARG A 142 -18.63 9.85 19.62
C ARG A 142 -18.06 11.18 20.04
N ASP A 143 -18.35 11.58 21.27
CA ASP A 143 -17.70 12.74 21.90
C ASP A 143 -16.31 12.30 22.39
N GLU A 144 -15.44 11.94 21.45
CA GLU A 144 -14.05 11.62 21.74
C GLU A 144 -13.25 12.91 21.79
N ARG A 145 -12.90 13.32 23.00
CA ARG A 145 -11.94 14.40 23.20
C ARG A 145 -10.57 13.93 22.72
N LEU A 146 -9.99 14.69 21.81
CA LEU A 146 -8.62 14.44 21.36
C LEU A 146 -7.67 14.58 22.56
N ALA A 147 -6.58 13.82 22.55
CA ALA A 147 -5.56 13.89 23.60
C ALA A 147 -5.01 15.31 23.77
N PRO A 148 -4.72 15.75 25.01
CA PRO A 148 -4.18 17.09 25.28
C PRO A 148 -2.97 17.45 24.43
N GLU A 149 -2.13 16.46 24.11
CA GLU A 149 -0.93 16.60 23.28
C GLU A 149 -1.27 17.06 21.86
N TYR A 150 -2.42 16.67 21.34
CA TYR A 150 -2.89 17.13 20.03
C TYR A 150 -3.13 18.64 20.01
N TYR A 151 -3.80 19.15 21.04
CA TYR A 151 -4.06 20.60 21.15
C TYR A 151 -2.79 21.39 21.38
N ALA A 152 -1.89 20.87 22.21
CA ALA A 152 -0.58 21.47 22.46
C ALA A 152 0.26 21.52 21.16
N ALA A 153 0.34 20.41 20.42
CA ALA A 153 1.05 20.37 19.14
C ALA A 153 0.46 21.34 18.11
N ARG A 154 -0.87 21.45 18.04
CA ARG A 154 -1.54 22.38 17.15
C ARG A 154 -1.26 23.84 17.52
N ALA A 155 -1.29 24.17 18.82
CA ALA A 155 -0.97 25.52 19.30
C ALA A 155 0.49 25.89 18.99
N LEU A 156 1.43 24.95 19.20
CA LEU A 156 2.85 25.12 18.88
C LEU A 156 3.08 25.33 17.39
N ARG A 157 2.43 24.55 16.52
CA ARG A 157 2.53 24.74 15.06
C ARG A 157 2.10 26.15 14.65
N ASN A 158 0.95 26.58 15.14
CA ASN A 158 0.44 27.92 14.85
C ASN A 158 1.44 28.99 15.33
N PHE A 159 1.95 28.87 16.55
CA PHE A 159 2.89 29.82 17.11
C PHE A 159 4.20 29.87 16.30
N LEU A 160 4.83 28.71 16.02
CA LEU A 160 6.10 28.62 15.30
C LEU A 160 5.97 29.17 13.86
N SER A 161 4.87 28.87 13.18
CA SER A 161 4.61 29.43 11.86
C SER A 161 4.41 30.94 11.90
N THR A 162 3.76 31.48 12.94
CA THR A 162 3.56 32.92 13.10
C THR A 162 4.87 33.68 13.31
N ILE A 163 5.84 33.09 13.97
CA ILE A 163 7.18 33.68 14.17
C ILE A 163 8.16 33.40 13.03
N GLY A 164 7.67 32.85 11.90
CA GLY A 164 8.42 32.72 10.65
C GLY A 164 9.19 31.41 10.47
N LEU A 165 8.93 30.38 11.28
CA LEU A 165 9.50 29.04 11.05
C LEU A 165 8.62 28.25 10.08
N SER A 166 9.25 27.42 9.26
CA SER A 166 8.58 26.49 8.32
C SER A 166 8.54 25.08 8.89
N GLU A 167 7.35 24.47 8.89
CA GLU A 167 7.21 23.07 9.27
C GLU A 167 7.80 22.15 8.21
N VAL A 168 8.54 21.14 8.64
CA VAL A 168 8.99 20.03 7.79
C VAL A 168 8.47 18.72 8.36
N VAL A 169 8.21 17.78 7.47
CA VAL A 169 7.80 16.41 7.80
C VAL A 169 8.84 15.47 7.22
N THR A 170 9.61 14.84 8.10
CA THR A 170 10.66 13.91 7.69
C THR A 170 10.23 12.46 7.92
N TRP A 171 10.96 11.52 7.30
CA TRP A 171 10.69 10.10 7.47
C TRP A 171 10.89 9.65 8.92
N SER A 172 10.01 8.77 9.40
CA SER A 172 10.15 8.14 10.71
C SER A 172 11.27 7.10 10.77
N PHE A 173 12.01 6.94 9.69
CA PHE A 173 13.14 6.01 9.57
C PHE A 173 14.45 6.76 9.50
N GLY A 174 15.52 6.14 10.04
CA GLY A 174 16.85 6.66 10.05
C GLY A 174 17.88 5.56 10.28
N SER A 175 19.08 5.96 10.70
CA SER A 175 20.14 5.03 11.06
C SER A 175 20.86 5.49 12.33
N ASP A 176 21.41 4.53 13.08
CA ASP A 176 22.28 4.82 14.23
C ASP A 176 23.53 5.61 13.84
N GLN A 177 23.98 5.47 12.59
CA GLN A 177 25.11 6.22 12.07
C GLN A 177 24.81 7.71 11.98
N GLU A 178 23.63 8.10 11.46
CA GLU A 178 23.22 9.51 11.41
C GLU A 178 23.09 10.12 12.81
N VAL A 179 22.59 9.35 13.78
CA VAL A 179 22.50 9.79 15.19
C VAL A 179 23.89 10.09 15.76
N ARG A 180 24.89 9.19 15.52
CA ARG A 180 26.27 9.41 15.95
C ARG A 180 26.94 10.58 15.23
N GLN A 181 26.70 10.74 13.94
CA GLN A 181 27.22 11.88 13.16
C GLN A 181 26.68 13.23 13.66
N ALA A 182 25.45 13.23 14.18
CA ALA A 182 24.88 14.40 14.85
C ALA A 182 25.43 14.63 16.27
N GLY A 183 26.42 13.86 16.70
CA GLY A 183 27.04 13.99 18.04
C GLY A 183 26.19 13.45 19.20
N LEU A 184 25.13 12.69 18.87
CA LEU A 184 24.21 12.18 19.89
C LEU A 184 24.61 10.77 20.35
N ASN A 185 24.31 10.46 21.60
CA ASN A 185 24.64 9.19 22.25
C ASN A 185 23.56 8.75 23.24
N GLY A 186 23.85 7.71 24.03
CA GLY A 186 22.99 7.23 25.11
C GLY A 186 21.62 6.79 24.60
N ARG A 187 20.54 7.34 25.14
CA ARG A 187 19.15 6.97 24.79
C ARG A 187 18.85 7.16 23.30
N ALA A 188 19.50 8.11 22.63
CA ALA A 188 19.32 8.34 21.21
C ALA A 188 19.79 7.17 20.33
N LEU A 189 20.61 6.26 20.84
CA LEU A 189 21.05 5.04 20.17
C LEU A 189 20.23 3.79 20.54
N GLN A 190 19.20 3.91 21.37
CA GLN A 190 18.27 2.82 21.70
C GLN A 190 17.17 2.70 20.64
N SER A 191 17.59 2.47 19.41
CA SER A 191 16.70 2.43 18.24
C SER A 191 16.03 1.07 18.06
N LEU A 192 14.85 1.08 17.46
CA LEU A 192 14.14 -0.11 16.97
C LEU A 192 14.64 -0.45 15.56
N LYS A 193 15.13 -1.65 15.36
CA LYS A 193 15.52 -2.14 14.03
C LYS A 193 14.31 -2.61 13.24
N LEU A 194 14.26 -2.24 11.96
CA LEU A 194 13.27 -2.75 11.03
C LEU A 194 13.65 -4.15 10.56
N ALA A 195 12.66 -5.04 10.46
CA ALA A 195 12.88 -6.40 9.96
C ALA A 195 13.23 -6.45 8.46
N ASN A 196 12.73 -5.47 7.68
CA ASN A 196 12.88 -5.40 6.23
C ASN A 196 13.16 -3.96 5.76
N PRO A 197 14.32 -3.39 6.10
CA PRO A 197 14.65 -2.02 5.72
C PRO A 197 14.80 -1.89 4.20
N LEU A 198 14.36 -0.76 3.65
CA LEU A 198 14.52 -0.46 2.23
C LEU A 198 15.97 -0.15 1.86
N THR A 199 16.68 0.53 2.76
CA THR A 199 18.10 0.89 2.62
C THR A 199 18.77 0.88 4.00
N GLU A 200 20.10 0.84 4.05
CA GLU A 200 20.87 0.93 5.29
C GLU A 200 20.62 2.24 6.05
N ASN A 201 20.39 3.33 5.33
CA ASN A 201 20.07 4.63 5.91
C ASN A 201 18.67 4.72 6.55
N HIS A 202 17.81 3.73 6.31
CA HIS A 202 16.46 3.62 6.85
C HIS A 202 16.26 2.30 7.60
N ALA A 203 17.30 1.85 8.31
CA ALA A 203 17.31 0.54 8.98
C ALA A 203 16.69 0.57 10.38
N THR A 204 16.46 1.74 10.95
CA THR A 204 15.90 1.90 12.29
C THR A 204 14.77 2.91 12.35
N MET A 205 13.91 2.79 13.36
CA MET A 205 12.99 3.87 13.70
C MET A 205 13.75 5.02 14.34
N ARG A 206 13.39 6.26 14.00
CA ARG A 206 14.04 7.45 14.55
C ARG A 206 13.80 7.57 16.05
N THR A 207 14.85 7.83 16.79
CA THR A 207 14.85 8.13 18.23
C THR A 207 14.90 9.63 18.51
N THR A 208 15.18 10.44 17.50
CA THR A 208 15.31 11.89 17.56
C THR A 208 14.99 12.50 16.20
N LEU A 209 14.56 13.76 16.18
CA LEU A 209 14.26 14.52 14.96
C LEU A 209 15.51 15.22 14.39
N ILE A 210 16.59 15.35 15.18
CA ILE A 210 17.75 16.18 14.89
C ILE A 210 18.47 15.78 13.60
N PRO A 211 18.85 14.50 13.33
CA PRO A 211 19.61 14.16 12.13
C PRO A 211 18.85 14.48 10.84
N ALA A 212 17.56 14.17 10.79
CA ALA A 212 16.72 14.43 9.62
C ALA A 212 16.52 15.93 9.39
N LEU A 213 16.34 16.70 10.47
CA LEU A 213 16.19 18.15 10.41
C LEU A 213 17.48 18.83 9.95
N LEU A 214 18.63 18.42 10.48
CA LEU A 214 19.96 18.92 10.05
C LEU A 214 20.23 18.60 8.58
N ARG A 215 19.89 17.39 8.13
CA ARG A 215 20.01 17.00 6.71
C ARG A 215 19.15 17.90 5.83
N THR A 216 17.92 18.18 6.24
CA THR A 216 17.00 19.07 5.51
C THR A 216 17.54 20.48 5.44
N ALA A 217 18.01 21.02 6.56
CA ALA A 217 18.63 22.34 6.62
C ALA A 217 19.90 22.43 5.75
N SER A 218 20.79 21.44 5.86
CA SER A 218 22.01 21.36 5.02
C SER A 218 21.69 21.33 3.52
N ASN A 219 20.66 20.57 3.13
CA ASN A 219 20.23 20.52 1.74
C ASN A 219 19.65 21.85 1.25
N ALA A 220 18.93 22.58 2.09
CA ALA A 220 18.42 23.92 1.77
C ALA A 220 19.58 24.91 1.55
N VAL A 221 20.54 24.95 2.46
CA VAL A 221 21.74 25.81 2.35
C VAL A 221 22.54 25.46 1.10
N ARG A 222 22.77 24.19 0.80
CA ARG A 222 23.49 23.75 -0.42
C ARG A 222 22.77 24.16 -1.71
N LYS A 223 21.45 24.31 -1.65
CA LYS A 223 20.63 24.81 -2.78
C LYS A 223 20.55 26.33 -2.87
N GLY A 224 21.30 27.04 -2.01
CA GLY A 224 21.39 28.50 -2.04
C GLY A 224 20.38 29.23 -1.16
N ALA A 225 19.73 28.55 -0.20
CA ALA A 225 18.91 29.23 0.78
C ALA A 225 19.81 30.08 1.70
N GLY A 226 19.63 31.40 1.73
CA GLY A 226 20.36 32.31 2.60
C GLY A 226 19.94 32.22 4.07
N GLU A 227 18.70 31.86 4.30
CA GLU A 227 18.09 31.63 5.61
C GLU A 227 17.41 30.27 5.67
N VAL A 228 17.55 29.58 6.80
CA VAL A 228 16.86 28.32 7.08
C VAL A 228 16.30 28.39 8.50
N LYS A 229 14.97 28.36 8.63
CA LYS A 229 14.26 28.38 9.91
C LYS A 229 13.21 27.27 9.85
N LEU A 230 13.58 26.06 10.30
CA LEU A 230 12.77 24.84 10.18
C LEU A 230 12.38 24.31 11.55
N TYR A 231 11.19 23.72 11.64
CA TYR A 231 10.79 22.93 12.80
C TYR A 231 10.07 21.64 12.36
N GLU A 232 10.08 20.66 13.24
CA GLU A 232 9.29 19.44 13.12
C GLU A 232 8.68 19.08 14.48
N ILE A 233 7.38 18.74 14.50
CA ILE A 233 6.69 18.19 15.67
C ILE A 233 6.16 16.81 15.27
N ALA A 234 6.82 15.77 15.76
CA ALA A 234 6.54 14.41 15.32
C ALA A 234 6.96 13.36 16.36
N PRO A 235 6.43 12.13 16.26
CA PRO A 235 6.79 11.07 17.19
C PRO A 235 8.21 10.53 16.93
N VAL A 236 8.87 10.16 18.03
CA VAL A 236 10.10 9.36 18.05
C VAL A 236 9.86 8.05 18.77
N TYR A 237 10.71 7.05 18.54
CA TYR A 237 10.46 5.67 18.96
C TYR A 237 11.71 5.09 19.62
N PHE A 238 11.55 4.50 20.78
CA PHE A 238 12.63 3.83 21.50
C PHE A 238 12.34 2.34 21.62
N ALA A 239 13.41 1.55 21.66
CA ALA A 239 13.28 0.14 21.97
C ALA A 239 12.69 -0.04 23.38
N PRO A 240 11.63 -0.83 23.56
CA PRO A 240 11.03 -1.03 24.88
C PRO A 240 11.92 -1.93 25.75
N ASP A 241 12.03 -1.62 27.02
CA ASP A 241 12.83 -2.40 27.97
C ASP A 241 12.26 -3.81 28.23
N ASN A 242 10.95 -4.02 28.03
CA ASN A 242 10.22 -5.22 28.40
C ASN A 242 9.64 -6.02 27.22
N GLY A 243 10.11 -5.82 25.98
CA GLY A 243 9.63 -6.55 24.81
C GLY A 243 8.18 -6.27 24.40
N THR A 244 7.54 -5.26 24.97
CA THR A 244 6.22 -4.75 24.58
C THR A 244 6.35 -3.82 23.35
N HIS A 245 5.21 -3.46 22.76
CA HIS A 245 5.23 -2.50 21.65
C HIS A 245 5.75 -1.14 22.13
N PRO A 246 6.58 -0.44 21.30
CA PRO A 246 7.09 0.89 21.63
C PRO A 246 5.95 1.89 21.74
N VAL A 247 6.01 2.75 22.76
CA VAL A 247 5.09 3.88 22.87
C VAL A 247 5.75 5.09 22.20
N PRO A 248 5.10 5.69 21.17
CA PRO A 248 5.63 6.87 20.51
C PRO A 248 5.69 8.05 21.49
N GLU A 249 6.82 8.77 21.51
CA GLU A 249 6.96 10.02 22.25
C GLU A 249 6.88 11.20 21.27
N LEU A 250 5.91 12.08 21.43
CA LEU A 250 5.82 13.30 20.62
C LEU A 250 6.94 14.27 21.03
N ARG A 251 7.74 14.71 20.07
CA ARG A 251 8.84 15.65 20.28
C ARG A 251 8.83 16.77 19.27
N MET A 252 9.46 17.88 19.64
CA MET A 252 9.69 19.02 18.77
C MET A 252 11.19 19.25 18.66
N ALA A 253 11.65 19.61 17.45
CA ALA A 253 12.98 20.09 17.18
C ALA A 253 12.93 21.30 16.24
N ILE A 254 13.90 22.19 16.38
CA ILE A 254 14.07 23.37 15.55
C ILE A 254 15.49 23.36 15.01
N ALA A 255 15.67 23.74 13.74
CA ALA A 255 16.97 23.98 13.13
C ALA A 255 16.94 25.35 12.44
N MET A 256 17.91 26.15 12.74
CA MET A 256 18.09 27.48 12.16
C MET A 256 19.51 27.64 11.64
N ALA A 257 19.66 28.31 10.49
CA ALA A 257 20.94 28.68 9.91
C ALA A 257 20.79 29.95 9.08
N GLY A 258 21.83 30.74 8.97
CA GLY A 258 21.85 31.99 8.24
C GLY A 258 21.70 33.20 9.14
N GLN A 259 21.00 34.24 8.71
CA GLN A 259 20.81 35.48 9.47
C GLN A 259 19.61 35.40 10.42
N ALA A 260 19.70 36.00 11.57
CA ALA A 260 18.63 36.09 12.57
C ALA A 260 17.47 36.95 12.07
N GLU A 261 17.78 38.04 11.37
CA GLU A 261 16.83 38.95 10.75
C GLU A 261 17.14 39.15 9.26
N PRO A 262 16.12 39.45 8.43
CA PRO A 262 16.36 39.75 7.04
C PRO A 262 17.32 40.94 6.88
N SER A 263 18.19 40.89 5.87
CA SER A 263 19.08 41.99 5.51
C SER A 263 18.27 43.27 5.29
N ALA A 264 18.51 44.29 6.13
CA ALA A 264 17.91 45.60 6.00
C ALA A 264 18.99 46.62 5.59
N TRP A 265 18.58 47.72 4.94
CA TRP A 265 19.50 48.78 4.54
C TRP A 265 20.10 49.52 5.72
N GLN A 266 19.52 49.40 6.91
CA GLN A 266 20.03 49.90 8.19
C GLN A 266 20.05 48.72 9.16
N GLY A 267 21.22 48.25 9.53
CA GLY A 267 21.44 47.22 10.55
C GLY A 267 22.69 46.38 10.25
N GLU A 268 23.31 45.90 11.31
CA GLU A 268 24.41 44.91 11.20
C GLU A 268 23.82 43.53 10.99
N GLU A 269 24.44 42.77 10.09
CA GLU A 269 24.06 41.35 9.88
C GLU A 269 24.39 40.56 11.14
N GLN A 270 23.34 40.00 11.77
CA GLN A 270 23.50 39.08 12.91
C GLN A 270 23.24 37.65 12.46
N ALA A 271 24.25 36.80 12.65
CA ALA A 271 24.04 35.37 12.44
C ALA A 271 23.08 34.78 13.49
N VAL A 272 22.34 33.76 13.11
CA VAL A 272 21.54 32.98 14.06
C VAL A 272 22.47 32.32 15.06
N ASP A 273 22.26 32.57 16.35
CA ASP A 273 22.97 31.94 17.45
C ASP A 273 21.98 31.38 18.48
N VAL A 274 22.47 30.53 19.38
CA VAL A 274 21.66 29.80 20.37
C VAL A 274 21.45 30.63 21.64
N TRP A 275 22.05 31.84 21.75
CA TRP A 275 22.00 32.72 22.93
C TRP A 275 20.83 33.66 22.95
#